data_6b49115c6ff9c3401e0af0788910226c
#
_entry.id   6b49115c6ff9c3401e0af0788910226c
#
_cell.length_a   1.000
_cell.length_b   1.000
_cell.length_c   1.000
_cell.angle_alpha   90.00
_cell.angle_beta   90.00
_cell.angle_gamma   90.00
#
_symmetry.space_group_name_H-M   'P 1'
#
loop_
_entity.id
_entity.type
_entity.pdbx_description
1 polymer ?
#
loop_
_entity_poly.entity_id
_entity_poly.type
_entity_poly.pdbx_seq_one_letter_code
_entity_poly.pdbx_strand_id
1 'polypeptide(L)'
;MPGAALLARAVREALAFVRAQDGVREAEVFAADNRTLLTRLNYTSHIPCNGVEEPKSAETYGIGIQVALDSPEGILLGFGSEPSDLSTAGVARALAKARQGAVRDPEFRSFPQPGPARRELVDYHDPALLTIGDAQLVETGWKVLQGGLGAFLASSRLAELAGSEAGLRKLGLILGGDVTILQESMAIASTSMPDPQSDISTLLTSFVTGMVEAQDAKGSGWSTATRLAHLTEEAGAEAAQRAVEAIGGERVPSGDYTVVLGRQPIADLMNNLVIPSCQADAFYSSSTPFLGKLGRSVAASRLSIYDHGALPGLMGSKGITCEGLPTGRTDLIKDGVLTAVLTSWYEAQRLLHDPAIKEKLGVEAADAVPALVARNGFRYTAGGGRAFDTRPATAASNVVVEGADPVSIEELIRGVRHGLYVGRIWYTYPINGLRAGDFTCTVVGDSFIIRDGRLAAPLKANTVRINDNITRLLENVVGITKDAKGTVVWGVDEVVYTPEIAVTGVHVDAIAGFMETLEAS
;
A
#
# COMPACT_ATOMS: atom_id res chain seq x y z
N MET A 1 -15.23 -2.04 21.95
CA MET A 1 -13.80 -1.73 21.75
C MET A 1 -13.27 -0.84 22.87
N PRO A 2 -12.08 -1.12 23.40
CA PRO A 2 -11.39 -0.20 24.32
C PRO A 2 -11.05 1.08 23.54
N GLY A 3 -11.72 2.19 23.77
CA GLY A 3 -11.40 3.45 23.08
C GLY A 3 -9.98 3.98 23.41
N ALA A 4 -9.47 4.92 22.61
CA ALA A 4 -8.11 5.47 22.76
C ALA A 4 -7.78 5.96 24.19
N ALA A 5 -8.75 6.49 24.92
CA ALA A 5 -8.57 6.91 26.31
C ALA A 5 -8.28 5.72 27.26
N LEU A 6 -8.91 4.56 27.03
CA LEU A 6 -8.65 3.34 27.81
C LEU A 6 -7.25 2.79 27.47
N LEU A 7 -6.89 2.77 26.18
CA LEU A 7 -5.56 2.35 25.75
C LEU A 7 -4.47 3.26 26.34
N ALA A 8 -4.67 4.58 26.32
CA ALA A 8 -3.72 5.55 26.90
C ALA A 8 -3.53 5.35 28.41
N ARG A 9 -4.61 5.04 29.14
CA ARG A 9 -4.51 4.67 30.57
C ARG A 9 -3.74 3.36 30.76
N ALA A 10 -4.06 2.33 29.95
CA ALA A 10 -3.42 1.02 30.06
C ALA A 10 -1.90 1.10 29.81
N VAL A 11 -1.45 1.83 28.76
CA VAL A 11 0.00 1.97 28.49
C VAL A 11 0.71 2.76 29.57
N ARG A 12 0.07 3.77 30.20
CA ARG A 12 0.65 4.52 31.33
C ARG A 12 0.86 3.62 32.54
N GLU A 13 -0.18 2.87 32.93
CA GLU A 13 -0.11 1.94 34.07
C GLU A 13 0.90 0.82 33.81
N ALA A 14 0.90 0.27 32.59
CA ALA A 14 1.85 -0.76 32.18
C ALA A 14 3.30 -0.26 32.17
N LEU A 15 3.56 0.94 31.67
CA LEU A 15 4.91 1.53 31.69
C LEU A 15 5.40 1.73 33.13
N ALA A 16 4.54 2.23 34.02
CA ALA A 16 4.89 2.38 35.44
C ALA A 16 5.24 1.03 36.08
N PHE A 17 4.48 -0.03 35.79
CA PHE A 17 4.77 -1.39 36.25
C PHE A 17 6.09 -1.91 35.69
N VAL A 18 6.34 -1.78 34.37
CA VAL A 18 7.54 -2.31 33.71
C VAL A 18 8.80 -1.60 34.21
N ARG A 19 8.76 -0.26 34.37
CA ARG A 19 9.89 0.54 34.88
C ARG A 19 10.28 0.20 36.31
N ALA A 20 9.38 -0.30 37.11
CA ALA A 20 9.65 -0.71 38.49
C ALA A 20 10.31 -2.10 38.59
N GLN A 21 10.49 -2.80 37.48
CA GLN A 21 11.09 -4.14 37.47
C GLN A 21 12.61 -4.10 37.35
N ASP A 22 13.29 -4.96 38.09
CA ASP A 22 14.75 -5.03 38.10
C ASP A 22 15.34 -5.30 36.71
N GLY A 23 16.46 -4.64 36.41
CA GLY A 23 17.23 -4.82 35.17
C GLY A 23 16.62 -4.16 33.93
N VAL A 24 15.48 -3.48 34.04
CA VAL A 24 14.90 -2.71 32.93
C VAL A 24 15.60 -1.36 32.83
N ARG A 25 16.37 -1.17 31.77
CA ARG A 25 17.03 0.09 31.44
C ARG A 25 16.09 1.07 30.75
N GLU A 26 15.43 0.60 29.69
CA GLU A 26 14.43 1.35 28.92
C GLU A 26 13.26 0.44 28.57
N ALA A 27 12.10 1.04 28.41
CA ALA A 27 10.90 0.31 28.02
C ALA A 27 10.01 1.16 27.11
N GLU A 28 9.35 0.48 26.20
CA GLU A 28 8.26 0.99 25.36
C GLU A 28 7.05 0.07 25.54
N VAL A 29 5.89 0.66 25.73
CA VAL A 29 4.61 -0.04 25.85
C VAL A 29 3.67 0.48 24.78
N PHE A 30 3.14 -0.42 23.97
CA PHE A 30 2.22 -0.13 22.89
C PHE A 30 0.92 -0.94 23.09
N ALA A 31 -0.22 -0.30 22.93
CA ALA A 31 -1.51 -0.98 22.93
C ALA A 31 -2.29 -0.58 21.68
N ALA A 32 -2.96 -1.53 21.08
CA ALA A 32 -3.79 -1.29 19.91
C ALA A 32 -5.12 -2.04 20.00
N ASP A 33 -6.10 -1.50 19.29
CA ASP A 33 -7.43 -2.05 19.10
C ASP A 33 -7.85 -1.76 17.66
N ASN A 34 -8.01 -2.82 16.86
CA ASN A 34 -8.37 -2.75 15.45
C ASN A 34 -9.64 -3.54 15.20
N ARG A 35 -10.49 -3.00 14.34
CA ARG A 35 -11.65 -3.70 13.82
C ARG A 35 -11.69 -3.57 12.32
N THR A 36 -11.70 -4.70 11.61
CA THR A 36 -11.92 -4.78 10.18
C THR A 36 -13.35 -5.24 9.92
N LEU A 37 -14.08 -4.46 9.13
CA LEU A 37 -15.44 -4.77 8.67
C LEU A 37 -15.38 -4.98 7.17
N LEU A 38 -16.02 -6.03 6.68
CA LEU A 38 -15.97 -6.41 5.28
C LEU A 38 -17.36 -6.75 4.78
N THR A 39 -17.74 -6.15 3.65
CA THR A 39 -18.92 -6.51 2.86
C THR A 39 -18.47 -7.04 1.51
N ARG A 40 -18.75 -8.30 1.24
CA ARG A 40 -18.39 -8.94 -0.03
C ARG A 40 -19.43 -8.72 -1.09
N LEU A 41 -18.97 -8.37 -2.28
CA LEU A 41 -19.78 -8.30 -3.50
C LEU A 41 -19.68 -9.64 -4.23
N ASN A 42 -20.84 -10.21 -4.57
CA ASN A 42 -20.93 -11.49 -5.24
C ASN A 42 -22.17 -11.52 -6.13
N TYR A 43 -22.09 -10.83 -7.27
CA TYR A 43 -23.18 -10.76 -8.24
C TYR A 43 -22.81 -11.50 -9.52
N THR A 44 -23.77 -12.25 -10.03
CA THR A 44 -23.74 -12.85 -11.37
C THR A 44 -25.11 -12.84 -12.00
N SER A 45 -25.19 -12.50 -13.30
CA SER A 45 -26.47 -12.32 -14.00
C SER A 45 -27.18 -13.64 -14.36
N HIS A 46 -26.47 -14.76 -14.39
CA HIS A 46 -27.00 -16.05 -14.90
C HIS A 46 -27.17 -17.12 -13.81
N ILE A 47 -26.69 -16.86 -12.58
CA ILE A 47 -26.86 -17.73 -11.43
C ILE A 47 -27.56 -16.94 -10.31
N PRO A 48 -28.57 -17.49 -9.62
CA PRO A 48 -29.17 -16.83 -8.47
C PRO A 48 -28.14 -16.50 -7.41
N CYS A 49 -28.08 -15.23 -6.99
CA CYS A 49 -27.17 -14.74 -5.96
C CYS A 49 -27.81 -13.60 -5.17
N ASN A 50 -27.28 -13.32 -3.99
CA ASN A 50 -27.74 -12.20 -3.16
C ASN A 50 -27.17 -10.84 -3.60
N GLY A 51 -26.07 -10.84 -4.38
CA GLY A 51 -25.35 -9.64 -4.82
C GLY A 51 -24.42 -9.07 -3.76
N VAL A 52 -24.88 -8.93 -2.53
CA VAL A 52 -24.08 -8.54 -1.36
C VAL A 52 -24.21 -9.63 -0.30
N GLU A 53 -23.09 -10.13 0.20
CA GLU A 53 -23.05 -11.16 1.26
C GLU A 53 -23.24 -10.54 2.65
N GLU A 54 -23.46 -11.40 3.66
CA GLU A 54 -23.48 -10.99 5.06
C GLU A 54 -22.18 -10.31 5.46
N PRO A 55 -22.24 -9.21 6.23
CA PRO A 55 -21.06 -8.53 6.73
C PRO A 55 -20.20 -9.44 7.61
N LYS A 56 -18.90 -9.29 7.49
CA LYS A 56 -17.92 -9.98 8.34
C LYS A 56 -17.16 -8.96 9.16
N SER A 57 -16.81 -9.32 10.39
CA SER A 57 -15.95 -8.51 11.25
C SER A 57 -14.85 -9.35 11.89
N ALA A 58 -13.66 -8.73 12.00
CA ALA A 58 -12.57 -9.24 12.80
C ALA A 58 -12.12 -8.15 13.76
N GLU A 59 -11.92 -8.50 15.02
CA GLU A 59 -11.45 -7.58 16.06
C GLU A 59 -10.19 -8.14 16.70
N THR A 60 -9.19 -7.27 16.89
CA THR A 60 -7.94 -7.60 17.57
C THR A 60 -7.57 -6.47 18.50
N TYR A 61 -7.31 -6.78 19.76
CA TYR A 61 -6.75 -5.82 20.69
C TYR A 61 -5.76 -6.49 21.65
N GLY A 62 -4.84 -5.71 22.18
CA GLY A 62 -3.84 -6.21 23.12
C GLY A 62 -2.76 -5.20 23.42
N ILE A 63 -1.73 -5.68 24.10
CA ILE A 63 -0.59 -4.88 24.55
C ILE A 63 0.73 -5.55 24.14
N GLY A 64 1.67 -4.75 23.63
CA GLY A 64 3.04 -5.15 23.33
C GLY A 64 4.02 -4.38 24.20
N ILE A 65 5.05 -5.05 24.67
CA ILE A 65 6.11 -4.48 25.50
C ILE A 65 7.45 -4.76 24.85
N GLN A 66 8.22 -3.71 24.64
CA GLN A 66 9.61 -3.80 24.22
C GLN A 66 10.50 -3.28 25.36
N VAL A 67 11.53 -4.04 25.71
CA VAL A 67 12.44 -3.69 26.82
C VAL A 67 13.89 -3.80 26.41
N ALA A 68 14.68 -2.82 26.83
CA ALA A 68 16.13 -2.91 26.84
C ALA A 68 16.57 -3.27 28.28
N LEU A 69 17.26 -4.38 28.42
CA LEU A 69 17.70 -4.92 29.71
C LEU A 69 19.21 -4.79 29.82
N ASP A 70 19.67 -4.37 31.00
CA ASP A 70 21.09 -4.39 31.31
C ASP A 70 21.58 -5.82 31.57
N SER A 71 22.71 -6.19 30.94
CA SER A 71 23.38 -7.45 31.19
C SER A 71 24.93 -7.26 31.21
N PRO A 72 25.68 -8.19 31.79
CA PRO A 72 27.15 -8.16 31.75
C PRO A 72 27.72 -8.17 30.32
N GLU A 73 26.97 -8.70 29.36
CA GLU A 73 27.39 -8.84 27.97
C GLU A 73 26.91 -7.66 27.07
N GLY A 74 26.28 -6.66 27.67
CA GLY A 74 25.70 -5.51 27.00
C GLY A 74 24.18 -5.48 27.07
N ILE A 75 23.54 -4.67 26.22
CA ILE A 75 22.10 -4.50 26.19
C ILE A 75 21.44 -5.71 25.54
N LEU A 76 20.43 -6.28 26.20
CA LEU A 76 19.52 -7.27 25.63
C LEU A 76 18.21 -6.58 25.25
N LEU A 77 17.76 -6.76 24.03
CA LEU A 77 16.49 -6.23 23.55
C LEU A 77 15.44 -7.35 23.47
N GLY A 78 14.38 -7.21 24.26
CA GLY A 78 13.29 -8.18 24.33
C GLY A 78 11.95 -7.60 23.87
N PHE A 79 11.10 -8.45 23.31
CA PHE A 79 9.74 -8.11 22.95
C PHE A 79 8.77 -9.22 23.42
N GLY A 80 7.62 -8.82 23.92
CA GLY A 80 6.54 -9.74 24.26
C GLY A 80 5.19 -9.05 24.21
N SER A 81 4.16 -9.80 23.92
CA SER A 81 2.79 -9.28 23.77
C SER A 81 1.78 -10.16 24.50
N GLU A 82 0.63 -9.55 24.81
CA GLU A 82 -0.52 -10.24 25.39
C GLU A 82 -1.80 -9.81 24.68
N PRO A 83 -2.49 -10.74 24.02
CA PRO A 83 -3.77 -10.47 23.38
C PRO A 83 -4.89 -10.39 24.42
N SER A 84 -5.84 -9.53 24.16
CA SER A 84 -7.14 -9.43 24.86
C SER A 84 -7.07 -9.16 26.37
N ASP A 85 -5.89 -8.84 26.93
CA ASP A 85 -5.71 -8.54 28.34
C ASP A 85 -4.77 -7.35 28.58
N LEU A 86 -5.36 -6.21 28.94
CA LEU A 86 -4.66 -4.97 29.27
C LEU A 86 -4.43 -4.79 30.79
N SER A 87 -4.77 -5.80 31.61
CA SER A 87 -4.59 -5.77 33.07
C SER A 87 -3.11 -5.88 33.47
N THR A 88 -2.79 -5.57 34.71
CA THR A 88 -1.44 -5.77 35.27
C THR A 88 -0.96 -7.23 35.11
N ALA A 89 -1.87 -8.21 35.19
CA ALA A 89 -1.52 -9.61 34.96
C ALA A 89 -1.13 -9.89 33.49
N GLY A 90 -1.86 -9.32 32.54
CA GLY A 90 -1.51 -9.38 31.12
C GLY A 90 -0.17 -8.70 30.83
N VAL A 91 0.07 -7.53 31.40
CA VAL A 91 1.35 -6.81 31.31
C VAL A 91 2.51 -7.65 31.87
N ALA A 92 2.31 -8.31 33.01
CA ALA A 92 3.32 -9.18 33.60
C ALA A 92 3.66 -10.38 32.70
N ARG A 93 2.66 -10.98 32.03
CA ARG A 93 2.90 -12.07 31.05
C ARG A 93 3.63 -11.57 29.82
N ALA A 94 3.24 -10.43 29.27
CA ALA A 94 3.93 -9.82 28.13
C ALA A 94 5.40 -9.51 28.47
N LEU A 95 5.68 -8.94 29.64
CA LEU A 95 7.03 -8.67 30.11
C LEU A 95 7.85 -9.97 30.32
N ALA A 96 7.25 -11.01 30.86
CA ALA A 96 7.89 -12.32 31.02
C ALA A 96 8.33 -12.89 29.67
N LYS A 97 7.46 -12.81 28.63
CA LYS A 97 7.78 -13.20 27.26
C LYS A 97 8.93 -12.34 26.69
N ALA A 98 8.88 -11.02 26.92
CA ALA A 98 9.93 -10.10 26.48
C ALA A 98 11.30 -10.46 27.09
N ARG A 99 11.34 -10.77 28.40
CA ARG A 99 12.57 -11.19 29.08
C ARG A 99 13.10 -12.52 28.57
N GLN A 100 12.21 -13.49 28.38
CA GLN A 100 12.57 -14.83 27.88
C GLN A 100 13.14 -14.79 26.46
N GLY A 101 12.58 -13.93 25.60
CA GLY A 101 13.00 -13.76 24.20
C GLY A 101 14.07 -12.67 24.00
N ALA A 102 14.64 -12.11 25.09
CA ALA A 102 15.61 -11.03 24.97
C ALA A 102 16.93 -11.54 24.40
N VAL A 103 17.46 -10.86 23.40
CA VAL A 103 18.72 -11.17 22.73
C VAL A 103 19.63 -9.94 22.73
N ARG A 104 20.94 -10.18 22.69
CA ARG A 104 21.91 -9.09 22.57
C ARG A 104 21.73 -8.34 21.26
N ASP A 105 21.58 -7.02 21.35
CA ASP A 105 21.48 -6.14 20.20
C ASP A 105 22.55 -5.02 20.30
N PRO A 106 23.70 -5.20 19.64
CA PRO A 106 24.79 -4.22 19.67
C PRO A 106 24.46 -2.94 18.89
N GLU A 107 23.45 -2.96 18.05
CA GLU A 107 23.03 -1.83 17.21
C GLU A 107 21.98 -0.96 17.91
N PHE A 108 21.30 -1.49 18.93
CA PHE A 108 20.33 -0.71 19.72
C PHE A 108 21.03 0.45 20.44
N ARG A 109 20.47 1.66 20.32
CA ARG A 109 20.95 2.87 20.99
C ARG A 109 20.00 3.35 22.07
N SER A 110 18.74 3.60 21.69
CA SER A 110 17.65 3.99 22.59
C SER A 110 16.30 3.77 21.92
N PHE A 111 15.23 3.77 22.69
CA PHE A 111 13.90 3.99 22.13
C PHE A 111 13.74 5.42 21.61
N PRO A 112 12.68 5.70 20.81
CA PRO A 112 12.44 7.01 20.24
C PRO A 112 12.50 8.14 21.27
N GLN A 113 13.19 9.22 20.91
CA GLN A 113 13.35 10.41 21.76
C GLN A 113 12.41 11.51 21.27
N PRO A 114 11.79 12.30 22.17
CA PRO A 114 10.98 13.44 21.78
C PRO A 114 11.81 14.41 20.92
N GLY A 115 11.28 14.77 19.76
CA GLY A 115 11.90 15.72 18.86
C GLY A 115 11.18 17.08 18.86
N PRO A 116 11.70 18.09 18.15
CA PRO A 116 11.04 19.38 17.99
C PRO A 116 9.80 19.33 17.09
N ALA A 117 9.68 18.27 16.29
CA ALA A 117 8.53 18.10 15.39
C ALA A 117 7.23 17.95 16.17
N ARG A 118 6.18 18.62 15.69
CA ARG A 118 4.83 18.56 16.26
C ARG A 118 3.93 17.71 15.40
N ARG A 119 2.90 17.12 16.01
CA ARG A 119 1.82 16.45 15.30
C ARG A 119 1.10 17.48 14.41
N GLU A 120 1.11 17.24 13.10
CA GLU A 120 0.47 18.13 12.10
C GLU A 120 -0.99 17.77 11.88
N LEU A 121 -1.34 16.49 11.97
CA LEU A 121 -2.66 15.95 11.68
C LEU A 121 -3.40 15.59 12.95
N VAL A 122 -4.60 16.16 13.10
CA VAL A 122 -5.60 15.86 14.13
C VAL A 122 -6.98 15.77 13.45
N ASP A 123 -7.95 15.08 14.04
CA ASP A 123 -9.34 14.99 13.55
C ASP A 123 -9.50 14.52 12.10
N TYR A 124 -8.79 13.50 11.71
CA TYR A 124 -8.85 12.92 10.35
C TYR A 124 -9.63 11.60 10.26
N HIS A 125 -10.10 11.06 11.37
CA HIS A 125 -10.98 9.90 11.41
C HIS A 125 -12.45 10.31 11.25
N ASP A 126 -13.29 9.33 10.88
CA ASP A 126 -14.73 9.55 10.72
C ASP A 126 -15.52 8.86 11.85
N PRO A 127 -16.23 9.64 12.71
CA PRO A 127 -17.10 9.04 13.72
C PRO A 127 -18.18 8.12 13.16
N ALA A 128 -18.66 8.38 11.93
CA ALA A 128 -19.64 7.52 11.27
C ALA A 128 -19.06 6.16 10.93
N LEU A 129 -17.79 6.10 10.51
CA LEU A 129 -17.09 4.83 10.28
C LEU A 129 -16.79 4.10 11.60
N LEU A 130 -16.50 4.82 12.70
CA LEU A 130 -16.26 4.21 14.02
C LEU A 130 -17.50 3.55 14.63
N THR A 131 -18.70 3.98 14.23
CA THR A 131 -19.98 3.51 14.81
C THR A 131 -20.90 2.84 13.78
N ILE A 132 -20.39 2.51 12.60
CA ILE A 132 -21.18 1.91 11.52
C ILE A 132 -21.81 0.59 11.97
N GLY A 133 -23.12 0.45 11.71
CA GLY A 133 -23.87 -0.77 11.96
C GLY A 133 -23.99 -1.66 10.73
N ASP A 134 -24.42 -2.91 10.92
CA ASP A 134 -24.49 -3.91 9.84
C ASP A 134 -25.35 -3.47 8.66
N ALA A 135 -26.50 -2.82 8.90
CA ALA A 135 -27.35 -2.32 7.83
C ALA A 135 -26.62 -1.29 6.93
N GLN A 136 -25.92 -0.33 7.54
CA GLN A 136 -25.14 0.66 6.78
C GLN A 136 -23.96 0.01 6.06
N LEU A 137 -23.35 -1.00 6.67
CA LEU A 137 -22.23 -1.73 6.06
C LEU A 137 -22.73 -2.48 4.79
N VAL A 138 -23.90 -3.11 4.85
CA VAL A 138 -24.54 -3.72 3.66
C VAL A 138 -24.87 -2.68 2.60
N GLU A 139 -25.37 -1.50 2.99
CA GLU A 139 -25.64 -0.38 2.07
C GLU A 139 -24.39 0.08 1.31
N THR A 140 -23.21 0.07 1.95
CA THR A 140 -21.94 0.39 1.26
C THR A 140 -21.65 -0.57 0.12
N GLY A 141 -21.87 -1.87 0.34
CA GLY A 141 -21.75 -2.90 -0.71
C GLY A 141 -22.73 -2.69 -1.84
N TRP A 142 -24.01 -2.46 -1.52
CA TRP A 142 -25.03 -2.19 -2.54
C TRP A 142 -24.76 -0.94 -3.36
N LYS A 143 -24.25 0.13 -2.75
CA LYS A 143 -23.89 1.35 -3.47
C LYS A 143 -22.83 1.08 -4.56
N VAL A 144 -21.77 0.38 -4.21
CA VAL A 144 -20.72 0.01 -5.16
C VAL A 144 -21.23 -0.95 -6.24
N LEU A 145 -22.02 -1.95 -5.85
CA LEU A 145 -22.62 -2.91 -6.79
C LEU A 145 -23.55 -2.23 -7.80
N GLN A 146 -24.39 -1.29 -7.35
CA GLN A 146 -25.30 -0.53 -8.21
C GLN A 146 -24.55 0.28 -9.28
N GLY A 147 -23.39 0.85 -8.96
CA GLY A 147 -22.53 1.50 -9.95
C GLY A 147 -22.12 0.57 -11.07
N GLY A 148 -21.70 -0.65 -10.74
CA GLY A 148 -21.34 -1.67 -11.74
C GLY A 148 -22.51 -2.15 -12.56
N LEU A 149 -23.64 -2.43 -11.92
CA LEU A 149 -24.87 -2.82 -12.63
C LEU A 149 -25.36 -1.72 -13.56
N GLY A 150 -25.37 -0.47 -13.10
CA GLY A 150 -25.73 0.70 -13.91
C GLY A 150 -24.86 0.82 -15.16
N ALA A 151 -23.54 0.66 -15.02
CA ALA A 151 -22.59 0.72 -16.12
C ALA A 151 -22.80 -0.42 -17.14
N PHE A 152 -23.02 -1.65 -16.69
CA PHE A 152 -23.36 -2.77 -17.58
C PHE A 152 -24.67 -2.51 -18.35
N LEU A 153 -25.72 -2.07 -17.66
CA LEU A 153 -27.03 -1.83 -18.28
C LEU A 153 -27.03 -0.65 -19.26
N ALA A 154 -26.17 0.36 -19.04
CA ALA A 154 -26.03 1.51 -19.93
C ALA A 154 -25.17 1.22 -21.17
N SER A 155 -24.52 0.05 -21.25
CA SER A 155 -23.60 -0.28 -22.34
C SER A 155 -24.32 -0.66 -23.61
N SER A 156 -24.25 0.18 -24.67
CA SER A 156 -24.74 -0.11 -26.00
C SER A 156 -24.09 -1.37 -26.61
N ARG A 157 -22.77 -1.55 -26.34
CA ARG A 157 -22.02 -2.72 -26.80
C ARG A 157 -22.58 -4.04 -26.24
N LEU A 158 -22.92 -4.08 -24.95
CA LEU A 158 -23.55 -5.25 -24.36
C LEU A 158 -24.99 -5.46 -24.89
N ALA A 159 -25.74 -4.38 -25.10
CA ALA A 159 -27.07 -4.45 -25.68
C ALA A 159 -27.06 -5.05 -27.11
N GLU A 160 -26.11 -4.64 -27.96
CA GLU A 160 -25.91 -5.19 -29.29
C GLU A 160 -25.51 -6.67 -29.24
N LEU A 161 -24.55 -7.07 -28.40
CA LEU A 161 -24.12 -8.46 -28.25
C LEU A 161 -25.23 -9.38 -27.71
N ALA A 162 -26.04 -8.86 -26.82
CA ALA A 162 -27.10 -9.61 -26.16
C ALA A 162 -28.37 -9.79 -27.04
N GLY A 163 -28.70 -8.79 -27.86
CA GLY A 163 -29.88 -8.74 -28.68
C GLY A 163 -31.23 -8.75 -27.93
N SER A 164 -31.21 -9.07 -26.63
CA SER A 164 -32.40 -9.12 -25.77
C SER A 164 -31.99 -9.11 -24.28
N GLU A 165 -32.94 -8.85 -23.38
CA GLU A 165 -32.72 -8.97 -21.93
C GLU A 165 -32.31 -10.39 -21.51
N ALA A 166 -32.90 -11.42 -22.07
CA ALA A 166 -32.53 -12.80 -21.83
C ALA A 166 -31.11 -13.11 -22.34
N GLY A 167 -30.71 -12.51 -23.47
CA GLY A 167 -29.34 -12.56 -23.99
C GLY A 167 -28.35 -11.86 -23.07
N LEU A 168 -28.72 -10.72 -22.49
CA LEU A 168 -27.86 -9.98 -21.54
C LEU A 168 -27.50 -10.84 -20.33
N ARG A 169 -28.45 -11.58 -19.78
CA ARG A 169 -28.19 -12.53 -18.68
C ARG A 169 -27.24 -13.64 -19.08
N LYS A 170 -27.34 -14.15 -20.32
CA LYS A 170 -26.48 -15.23 -20.85
C LYS A 170 -25.04 -14.79 -21.12
N LEU A 171 -24.76 -13.49 -21.20
CA LEU A 171 -23.38 -12.98 -21.30
C LEU A 171 -22.55 -13.24 -20.03
N GLY A 172 -23.18 -13.60 -18.91
CA GLY A 172 -22.47 -13.85 -17.65
C GLY A 172 -21.83 -12.58 -17.10
N LEU A 173 -22.65 -11.56 -16.80
CA LEU A 173 -22.18 -10.34 -16.18
C LEU A 173 -21.88 -10.61 -14.71
N ILE A 174 -20.64 -10.38 -14.29
CA ILE A 174 -20.18 -10.68 -12.92
C ILE A 174 -19.60 -9.40 -12.32
N LEU A 175 -19.91 -9.16 -11.04
CA LEU A 175 -19.28 -8.16 -10.20
C LEU A 175 -18.89 -8.83 -8.88
N GLY A 176 -17.61 -8.97 -8.64
CA GLY A 176 -17.05 -9.56 -7.41
C GLY A 176 -16.03 -8.62 -6.78
N GLY A 177 -15.98 -8.62 -5.47
CA GLY A 177 -15.05 -7.75 -4.74
C GLY A 177 -15.48 -7.51 -3.32
N ASP A 178 -14.94 -6.47 -2.71
CA ASP A 178 -15.14 -6.16 -1.30
C ASP A 178 -15.26 -4.65 -1.08
N VAL A 179 -16.05 -4.27 -0.07
CA VAL A 179 -15.93 -2.99 0.63
C VAL A 179 -15.36 -3.31 2.01
N THR A 180 -14.21 -2.75 2.32
CA THR A 180 -13.50 -2.97 3.59
C THR A 180 -13.41 -1.66 4.36
N ILE A 181 -13.78 -1.68 5.63
CA ILE A 181 -13.63 -0.58 6.57
C ILE A 181 -12.66 -1.03 7.66
N LEU A 182 -11.64 -0.24 7.92
CA LEU A 182 -10.73 -0.42 9.04
C LEU A 182 -10.95 0.71 10.05
N GLN A 183 -11.08 0.30 11.31
CA GLN A 183 -11.16 1.17 12.48
C GLN A 183 -9.94 0.86 13.35
N GLU A 184 -9.13 1.87 13.64
CA GLU A 184 -7.88 1.70 14.39
C GLU A 184 -7.83 2.65 15.58
N SER A 185 -7.42 2.14 16.72
CA SER A 185 -7.05 2.95 17.89
C SER A 185 -5.74 2.43 18.48
N MET A 186 -4.85 3.31 18.85
CA MET A 186 -3.60 2.94 19.50
C MET A 186 -3.21 3.92 20.59
N ALA A 187 -2.39 3.46 21.51
CA ALA A 187 -1.65 4.29 22.44
C ALA A 187 -0.24 3.72 22.67
N ILE A 188 0.69 4.63 22.92
CA ILE A 188 2.09 4.29 23.20
C ILE A 188 2.63 5.19 24.31
N ALA A 189 3.49 4.63 25.14
CA ALA A 189 4.33 5.36 26.08
C ALA A 189 5.69 4.65 26.23
N SER A 190 6.73 5.41 26.49
CA SER A 190 8.09 4.87 26.69
C SER A 190 8.78 5.58 27.85
N THR A 191 9.95 5.04 28.26
CA THR A 191 10.78 5.69 29.28
C THR A 191 11.22 7.10 28.89
N SER A 192 11.37 7.37 27.59
CA SER A 192 11.73 8.71 27.05
C SER A 192 10.51 9.59 26.81
N MET A 193 9.33 8.99 26.61
CA MET A 193 8.05 9.66 26.37
C MET A 193 6.98 9.07 27.31
N PRO A 194 7.05 9.41 28.63
CA PRO A 194 6.19 8.77 29.63
C PRO A 194 4.72 9.19 29.56
N ASP A 195 4.43 10.35 28.96
CA ASP A 195 3.06 10.79 28.71
C ASP A 195 2.51 10.05 27.48
N PRO A 196 1.43 9.27 27.64
CA PRO A 196 0.88 8.49 26.53
C PRO A 196 0.51 9.35 25.32
N GLN A 197 0.97 8.92 24.17
CA GLN A 197 0.51 9.40 22.88
C GLN A 197 -0.55 8.44 22.35
N SER A 198 -1.62 8.95 21.76
CA SER A 198 -2.70 8.13 21.19
C SER A 198 -3.10 8.63 19.81
N ASP A 199 -3.62 7.72 19.03
CA ASP A 199 -4.06 7.99 17.67
C ASP A 199 -5.29 7.15 17.34
N ILE A 200 -6.18 7.72 16.49
CA ILE A 200 -7.35 7.03 15.94
C ILE A 200 -7.35 7.28 14.45
N SER A 201 -7.59 6.26 13.67
CA SER A 201 -7.80 6.41 12.24
C SER A 201 -8.94 5.52 11.74
N THR A 202 -9.56 5.96 10.66
CA THR A 202 -10.55 5.20 9.92
C THR A 202 -10.21 5.25 8.45
N LEU A 203 -10.43 4.16 7.75
CA LEU A 203 -10.31 4.11 6.30
C LEU A 203 -11.38 3.20 5.72
N LEU A 204 -11.71 3.46 4.46
CA LEU A 204 -12.62 2.68 3.67
C LEU A 204 -12.02 2.45 2.29
N THR A 205 -12.01 1.19 1.85
CA THR A 205 -11.58 0.82 0.51
C THR A 205 -12.66 0.02 -0.17
N SER A 206 -12.78 0.12 -1.47
CA SER A 206 -13.50 -0.85 -2.29
C SER A 206 -12.65 -1.27 -3.48
N PHE A 207 -12.65 -2.57 -3.73
CA PHE A 207 -12.06 -3.20 -4.90
C PHE A 207 -13.11 -4.06 -5.59
N VAL A 208 -13.28 -3.88 -6.90
CA VAL A 208 -14.25 -4.63 -7.70
C VAL A 208 -13.59 -5.17 -8.95
N THR A 209 -13.87 -6.41 -9.27
CA THR A 209 -13.63 -7.00 -10.59
C THR A 209 -14.97 -7.17 -11.31
N GLY A 210 -15.07 -6.57 -12.50
CA GLY A 210 -16.17 -6.79 -13.44
C GLY A 210 -15.75 -7.83 -14.48
N MET A 211 -16.70 -8.67 -14.92
CA MET A 211 -16.46 -9.64 -16.00
C MET A 211 -17.66 -9.70 -16.94
N VAL A 212 -17.36 -9.92 -18.22
CA VAL A 212 -18.29 -10.40 -19.25
C VAL A 212 -17.80 -11.80 -19.63
N GLU A 213 -18.29 -12.81 -18.91
CA GLU A 213 -17.76 -14.19 -18.92
C GLU A 213 -17.77 -14.80 -20.32
N ALA A 214 -18.88 -14.68 -21.06
CA ALA A 214 -19.02 -15.20 -22.43
C ALA A 214 -18.02 -14.58 -23.43
N GLN A 215 -17.34 -13.49 -23.06
CA GLN A 215 -16.36 -12.77 -23.88
C GLN A 215 -14.94 -12.88 -23.31
N ASP A 216 -14.74 -13.62 -22.21
CA ASP A 216 -13.47 -13.68 -21.44
C ASP A 216 -12.88 -12.28 -21.17
N ALA A 217 -13.75 -11.28 -20.92
CA ALA A 217 -13.36 -9.90 -20.73
C ALA A 217 -13.49 -9.52 -19.25
N LYS A 218 -12.47 -8.84 -18.71
CA LYS A 218 -12.38 -8.46 -17.30
C LYS A 218 -11.93 -7.02 -17.15
N GLY A 219 -12.43 -6.36 -16.13
CA GLY A 219 -12.07 -5.02 -15.73
C GLY A 219 -12.02 -4.88 -14.23
N SER A 220 -11.37 -3.84 -13.73
CA SER A 220 -11.19 -3.58 -12.31
C SER A 220 -11.50 -2.14 -11.97
N GLY A 221 -11.93 -1.92 -10.72
CA GLY A 221 -12.15 -0.59 -10.18
C GLY A 221 -11.80 -0.52 -8.71
N TRP A 222 -11.32 0.64 -8.28
CA TRP A 222 -10.92 0.92 -6.91
C TRP A 222 -11.49 2.23 -6.42
N SER A 223 -11.76 2.28 -5.12
CA SER A 223 -12.08 3.53 -4.44
C SER A 223 -11.50 3.52 -3.03
N THR A 224 -11.03 4.67 -2.58
CA THR A 224 -10.48 4.87 -1.24
C THR A 224 -11.10 6.10 -0.60
N ALA A 225 -11.44 6.04 0.69
CA ALA A 225 -11.97 7.16 1.43
C ALA A 225 -11.61 7.07 2.92
N THR A 226 -11.51 8.22 3.57
CA THR A 226 -11.35 8.34 5.03
C THR A 226 -12.67 8.59 5.74
N ARG A 227 -13.74 8.92 5.00
CA ARG A 227 -15.08 9.24 5.50
C ARG A 227 -16.15 8.47 4.75
N LEU A 228 -17.17 8.01 5.45
CA LEU A 228 -18.31 7.29 4.86
C LEU A 228 -19.03 8.11 3.79
N ALA A 229 -19.17 9.42 4.00
CA ALA A 229 -19.81 10.31 3.04
C ALA A 229 -19.07 10.42 1.68
N HIS A 230 -17.80 10.07 1.63
CA HIS A 230 -16.99 10.11 0.42
C HIS A 230 -16.99 8.77 -0.36
N LEU A 231 -17.63 7.73 0.15
CA LEU A 231 -17.84 6.51 -0.62
C LEU A 231 -18.76 6.80 -1.80
N THR A 232 -18.31 6.43 -2.99
CA THR A 232 -19.06 6.54 -4.24
C THR A 232 -19.32 5.15 -4.85
N GLU A 233 -20.07 5.10 -5.90
CA GLU A 233 -20.33 3.92 -6.75
C GLU A 233 -19.20 3.65 -7.77
N GLU A 234 -18.19 4.51 -7.80
CA GLU A 234 -17.16 4.59 -8.83
C GLU A 234 -16.41 3.26 -9.05
N ALA A 235 -16.01 2.57 -7.97
CA ALA A 235 -15.25 1.32 -8.12
C ALA A 235 -16.02 0.25 -8.91
N GLY A 236 -17.34 0.13 -8.67
CA GLY A 236 -18.19 -0.78 -9.42
C GLY A 236 -18.38 -0.34 -10.87
N ALA A 237 -18.64 0.95 -11.08
CA ALA A 237 -18.84 1.50 -12.42
C ALA A 237 -17.58 1.36 -13.28
N GLU A 238 -16.41 1.71 -12.74
CA GLU A 238 -15.11 1.57 -13.41
C GLU A 238 -14.84 0.10 -13.78
N ALA A 239 -15.05 -0.84 -12.85
CA ALA A 239 -14.84 -2.26 -13.10
C ALA A 239 -15.71 -2.78 -14.27
N ALA A 240 -16.99 -2.41 -14.30
CA ALA A 240 -17.91 -2.82 -15.34
C ALA A 240 -17.58 -2.18 -16.71
N GLN A 241 -17.25 -0.89 -16.74
CA GLN A 241 -16.85 -0.19 -17.97
C GLN A 241 -15.58 -0.80 -18.56
N ARG A 242 -14.56 -1.05 -17.74
CA ARG A 242 -13.30 -1.68 -18.17
C ARG A 242 -13.52 -3.11 -18.68
N ALA A 243 -14.40 -3.89 -18.06
CA ALA A 243 -14.74 -5.22 -18.54
C ALA A 243 -15.39 -5.18 -19.95
N VAL A 244 -16.27 -4.21 -20.19
CA VAL A 244 -16.88 -4.02 -21.52
C VAL A 244 -15.85 -3.56 -22.56
N GLU A 245 -14.98 -2.63 -22.21
CA GLU A 245 -13.91 -2.14 -23.06
C GLU A 245 -12.92 -3.25 -23.45
N ALA A 246 -12.69 -4.23 -22.57
CA ALA A 246 -11.76 -5.34 -22.76
C ALA A 246 -12.27 -6.45 -23.72
N ILE A 247 -13.52 -6.40 -24.18
CA ILE A 247 -14.06 -7.41 -25.10
C ILE A 247 -13.26 -7.42 -26.42
N GLY A 248 -12.90 -8.61 -26.93
CA GLY A 248 -12.29 -8.79 -28.26
C GLY A 248 -10.79 -8.44 -28.32
N GLY A 249 -10.02 -8.81 -27.32
CA GLY A 249 -8.59 -8.51 -27.24
C GLY A 249 -7.71 -9.13 -28.33
N GLU A 250 -6.70 -8.39 -28.77
CA GLU A 250 -5.68 -8.79 -29.72
C GLU A 250 -4.36 -9.15 -29.02
N ARG A 251 -3.52 -9.96 -29.65
CA ARG A 251 -2.17 -10.27 -29.21
C ARG A 251 -1.15 -9.32 -29.85
N VAL A 252 -0.04 -9.09 -29.15
CA VAL A 252 1.10 -8.34 -29.68
C VAL A 252 2.37 -9.21 -29.63
N PRO A 253 3.34 -9.02 -30.54
CA PRO A 253 4.62 -9.74 -30.51
C PRO A 253 5.50 -9.25 -29.35
N SER A 254 6.52 -10.04 -29.01
CA SER A 254 7.60 -9.59 -28.11
C SER A 254 8.36 -8.41 -28.73
N GLY A 255 8.79 -7.47 -27.90
CA GLY A 255 9.56 -6.30 -28.33
C GLY A 255 9.58 -5.19 -27.29
N ASP A 256 10.23 -4.10 -27.64
CA ASP A 256 10.29 -2.91 -26.82
C ASP A 256 9.19 -1.92 -27.24
N TYR A 257 8.40 -1.50 -26.26
CA TYR A 257 7.25 -0.63 -26.47
C TYR A 257 7.37 0.67 -25.67
N THR A 258 6.73 1.73 -26.16
CA THR A 258 6.32 2.81 -25.26
C THR A 258 5.05 2.35 -24.56
N VAL A 259 5.09 2.29 -23.22
CA VAL A 259 3.98 1.81 -22.41
C VAL A 259 3.43 2.95 -21.56
N VAL A 260 2.13 3.19 -21.64
CA VAL A 260 1.40 4.00 -20.68
C VAL A 260 0.95 3.06 -19.57
N LEU A 261 1.57 3.17 -18.40
CA LEU A 261 1.19 2.43 -17.21
C LEU A 261 0.03 3.15 -16.54
N GLY A 262 -1.06 2.43 -16.31
CA GLY A 262 -2.18 2.87 -15.51
C GLY A 262 -1.85 2.92 -14.01
N ARG A 263 -2.78 3.40 -13.21
CA ARG A 263 -2.57 3.62 -11.77
C ARG A 263 -2.26 2.34 -11.00
N GLN A 264 -2.96 1.23 -11.29
CA GLN A 264 -2.71 -0.04 -10.60
C GLN A 264 -1.31 -0.60 -10.91
N PRO A 265 -0.84 -0.69 -12.16
CA PRO A 265 0.55 -1.08 -12.44
C PRO A 265 1.59 -0.23 -11.73
N ILE A 266 1.40 1.09 -11.66
CA ILE A 266 2.34 1.96 -10.95
C ILE A 266 2.30 1.69 -9.45
N ALA A 267 1.11 1.59 -8.85
CA ALA A 267 0.98 1.25 -7.43
C ALA A 267 1.63 -0.10 -7.11
N ASP A 268 1.46 -1.09 -7.97
CA ASP A 268 2.04 -2.42 -7.80
C ASP A 268 3.58 -2.40 -7.90
N LEU A 269 4.14 -1.68 -8.88
CA LEU A 269 5.59 -1.46 -9.02
C LEU A 269 6.18 -0.66 -7.84
N MET A 270 5.45 0.36 -7.35
CA MET A 270 5.87 1.12 -6.16
C MET A 270 5.95 0.21 -4.95
N ASN A 271 4.90 -0.54 -4.64
CA ASN A 271 4.83 -1.39 -3.46
C ASN A 271 5.81 -2.55 -3.47
N ASN A 272 6.03 -3.18 -4.62
CA ASN A 272 6.89 -4.37 -4.70
C ASN A 272 8.38 -4.06 -4.97
N LEU A 273 8.70 -2.89 -5.52
CA LEU A 273 10.05 -2.59 -5.98
C LEU A 273 10.60 -1.26 -5.45
N VAL A 274 9.88 -0.14 -5.63
CA VAL A 274 10.43 1.19 -5.34
C VAL A 274 10.41 1.50 -3.85
N ILE A 275 9.27 1.30 -3.16
CA ILE A 275 9.15 1.53 -1.72
C ILE A 275 10.14 0.68 -0.93
N PRO A 276 10.24 -0.65 -1.14
CA PRO A 276 11.25 -1.47 -0.47
C PRO A 276 12.68 -1.02 -0.78
N SER A 277 12.95 -0.52 -2.00
CA SER A 277 14.26 0.00 -2.38
C SER A 277 14.63 1.32 -1.69
N CYS A 278 13.64 2.05 -1.18
CA CYS A 278 13.81 3.34 -0.49
C CYS A 278 13.74 3.22 1.04
N GLN A 279 13.77 2.02 1.61
CA GLN A 279 13.77 1.80 3.06
C GLN A 279 15.20 1.76 3.61
N ALA A 280 15.42 2.28 4.81
CA ALA A 280 16.74 2.37 5.44
C ALA A 280 17.40 0.99 5.66
N ASP A 281 16.63 -0.04 5.96
CA ASP A 281 17.10 -1.41 6.11
C ASP A 281 17.65 -2.00 4.79
N ALA A 282 17.09 -1.62 3.63
CA ALA A 282 17.62 -2.01 2.32
C ALA A 282 18.97 -1.38 2.03
N PHE A 283 19.22 -0.14 2.48
CA PHE A 283 20.55 0.48 2.43
C PHE A 283 21.50 -0.17 3.44
N TYR A 284 21.03 -0.42 4.66
CA TYR A 284 21.84 -1.08 5.68
C TYR A 284 22.32 -2.46 5.22
N SER A 285 21.44 -3.27 4.67
CA SER A 285 21.75 -4.61 4.15
C SER A 285 22.39 -4.62 2.76
N SER A 286 22.60 -3.43 2.14
CA SER A 286 23.10 -3.28 0.77
C SER A 286 22.24 -4.01 -0.28
N SER A 287 20.93 -4.13 -0.06
CA SER A 287 20.00 -4.83 -0.94
C SER A 287 19.21 -3.91 -1.90
N THR A 288 19.47 -2.60 -1.91
CA THR A 288 18.80 -1.63 -2.78
C THR A 288 19.57 -1.37 -4.09
N PRO A 289 18.88 -1.13 -5.23
CA PRO A 289 19.51 -0.66 -6.47
C PRO A 289 20.02 0.79 -6.37
N PHE A 290 19.63 1.52 -5.32
CA PHE A 290 20.01 2.91 -5.07
C PHE A 290 21.21 3.05 -4.15
N LEU A 291 21.96 1.98 -3.89
CA LEU A 291 23.13 2.00 -3.01
C LEU A 291 24.14 3.07 -3.44
N GLY A 292 24.55 3.91 -2.49
CA GLY A 292 25.51 5.00 -2.72
C GLY A 292 24.98 6.17 -3.56
N LYS A 293 23.66 6.28 -3.75
CA LYS A 293 23.05 7.26 -4.66
C LYS A 293 22.27 8.40 -3.97
N LEU A 294 22.37 8.57 -2.65
CA LEU A 294 21.74 9.72 -1.99
C LEU A 294 22.30 11.03 -2.56
N GLY A 295 21.44 11.96 -2.95
CA GLY A 295 21.77 13.20 -3.64
C GLY A 295 22.08 13.03 -5.13
N ARG A 296 21.88 11.84 -5.72
CA ARG A 296 22.14 11.58 -7.14
C ARG A 296 20.86 11.26 -7.91
N SER A 297 20.90 11.46 -9.22
CA SER A 297 19.79 11.09 -10.12
C SER A 297 19.59 9.57 -10.14
N VAL A 298 18.34 9.14 -9.99
CA VAL A 298 17.89 7.73 -10.00
C VAL A 298 16.62 7.55 -10.85
N ALA A 299 16.07 8.64 -11.37
CA ALA A 299 14.86 8.66 -12.19
C ALA A 299 14.90 9.84 -13.16
N ALA A 300 13.96 9.87 -14.11
CA ALA A 300 13.75 11.04 -14.97
C ALA A 300 13.46 12.29 -14.12
N SER A 301 14.03 13.45 -14.51
CA SER A 301 13.88 14.71 -13.76
C SER A 301 12.44 15.22 -13.62
N ARG A 302 11.52 14.69 -14.41
CA ARG A 302 10.10 15.01 -14.33
C ARG A 302 9.33 14.20 -13.27
N LEU A 303 9.95 13.21 -12.63
CA LEU A 303 9.33 12.31 -11.67
C LEU A 303 9.72 12.69 -10.24
N SER A 304 8.70 12.86 -9.39
CA SER A 304 8.86 13.00 -7.93
C SER A 304 8.02 11.97 -7.22
N ILE A 305 8.57 11.38 -6.15
CA ILE A 305 7.92 10.37 -5.31
C ILE A 305 8.18 10.73 -3.86
N TYR A 306 7.12 10.84 -3.06
CA TYR A 306 7.23 11.09 -1.63
C TYR A 306 6.23 10.30 -0.82
N ASP A 307 6.54 10.04 0.45
CA ASP A 307 5.59 9.56 1.45
C ASP A 307 5.10 10.73 2.31
N HIS A 308 3.81 10.77 2.65
CA HIS A 308 3.27 11.82 3.49
C HIS A 308 2.21 11.31 4.47
N GLY A 309 2.64 10.93 5.67
CA GLY A 309 1.74 10.40 6.69
C GLY A 309 0.79 11.41 7.33
N ALA A 310 1.00 12.72 7.13
CA ALA A 310 0.18 13.78 7.73
C ALA A 310 -0.66 14.57 6.70
N LEU A 311 -0.89 14.03 5.51
CA LEU A 311 -1.68 14.72 4.48
C LEU A 311 -3.18 14.49 4.70
N PRO A 312 -3.99 15.56 4.94
CA PRO A 312 -5.42 15.41 5.20
C PRO A 312 -6.16 14.79 4.02
N GLY A 313 -7.14 13.91 4.31
CA GLY A 313 -7.99 13.28 3.30
C GLY A 313 -7.40 12.06 2.62
N LEU A 314 -6.11 11.76 2.79
CA LEU A 314 -5.50 10.54 2.28
C LEU A 314 -5.65 9.38 3.26
N MET A 315 -5.88 8.19 2.74
CA MET A 315 -6.32 7.02 3.49
C MET A 315 -5.27 6.49 4.47
N GLY A 316 -3.99 6.50 4.09
CA GLY A 316 -2.88 6.04 4.93
C GLY A 316 -2.43 7.06 5.99
N SER A 317 -3.09 8.23 6.10
CA SER A 317 -2.69 9.28 7.04
C SER A 317 -2.87 8.87 8.49
N LYS A 318 -1.86 9.14 9.30
CA LYS A 318 -1.76 8.87 10.74
C LYS A 318 -1.16 10.10 11.44
N GLY A 319 -1.68 10.47 12.60
CA GLY A 319 -1.15 11.61 13.34
C GLY A 319 0.22 11.36 13.94
N ILE A 320 0.47 10.11 14.35
CA ILE A 320 1.75 9.65 14.89
C ILE A 320 2.10 8.26 14.35
N THR A 321 3.37 7.93 14.36
CA THR A 321 3.89 6.58 14.10
C THR A 321 3.56 5.64 15.27
N CYS A 322 3.77 4.35 15.08
CA CYS A 322 3.70 3.37 16.18
C CYS A 322 4.89 3.44 17.15
N GLU A 323 5.78 4.38 16.94
CA GLU A 323 6.89 4.75 17.82
C GLU A 323 6.61 6.04 18.62
N GLY A 324 5.42 6.65 18.45
CA GLY A 324 5.00 7.88 19.13
C GLY A 324 5.58 9.17 18.53
N LEU A 325 6.25 9.08 17.39
CA LEU A 325 6.80 10.24 16.69
C LEU A 325 5.78 10.82 15.71
N PRO A 326 5.78 12.15 15.46
CA PRO A 326 4.95 12.76 14.44
C PRO A 326 5.23 12.19 13.05
N THR A 327 4.18 11.91 12.29
CA THR A 327 4.28 11.65 10.85
C THR A 327 4.55 12.95 10.09
N GLY A 328 4.75 12.87 8.79
CA GLY A 328 5.00 14.04 7.95
C GLY A 328 5.44 13.64 6.55
N ARG A 329 6.02 14.58 5.82
CA ARG A 329 6.49 14.37 4.44
C ARG A 329 7.94 13.88 4.42
N THR A 330 8.21 12.86 3.62
CA THR A 330 9.53 12.34 3.27
C THR A 330 9.65 12.32 1.75
N ASP A 331 10.43 13.25 1.19
CA ASP A 331 10.70 13.29 -0.26
C ASP A 331 11.72 12.19 -0.59
N LEU A 332 11.27 11.10 -1.18
CA LEU A 332 12.12 9.96 -1.57
C LEU A 332 12.93 10.28 -2.81
N ILE A 333 12.21 10.59 -3.89
CA ILE A 333 12.79 11.03 -5.16
C ILE A 333 12.16 12.38 -5.49
N LYS A 334 12.98 13.41 -5.61
CA LYS A 334 12.53 14.75 -5.98
C LYS A 334 13.21 15.16 -7.28
N ASP A 335 12.41 15.47 -8.29
CA ASP A 335 12.90 15.85 -9.63
C ASP A 335 13.96 14.86 -10.16
N GLY A 336 13.68 13.55 -9.97
CA GLY A 336 14.56 12.45 -10.37
C GLY A 336 15.73 12.17 -9.44
N VAL A 337 15.95 12.94 -8.38
CA VAL A 337 17.07 12.80 -7.43
C VAL A 337 16.62 12.09 -6.16
N LEU A 338 17.35 11.08 -5.71
CA LEU A 338 17.13 10.43 -4.39
C LEU A 338 17.51 11.40 -3.28
N THR A 339 16.53 11.84 -2.47
CA THR A 339 16.76 12.89 -1.45
C THR A 339 16.59 12.41 -0.03
N ALA A 340 15.80 11.37 0.21
CA ALA A 340 15.60 10.78 1.52
C ALA A 340 15.22 9.30 1.39
N VAL A 341 15.17 8.61 2.54
CA VAL A 341 14.73 7.23 2.66
C VAL A 341 13.68 7.09 3.76
N LEU A 342 12.79 6.11 3.63
CA LEU A 342 11.83 5.75 4.67
C LEU A 342 12.59 5.12 5.83
N THR A 343 12.27 5.50 7.07
CA THR A 343 12.93 4.92 8.22
C THR A 343 12.09 4.95 9.49
N SER A 344 12.16 3.88 10.27
CA SER A 344 11.83 3.85 11.69
C SER A 344 12.94 4.50 12.52
N TRP A 345 12.69 4.72 13.81
CA TRP A 345 13.74 5.21 14.70
C TRP A 345 14.93 4.26 14.79
N TYR A 346 14.66 2.97 14.99
CA TYR A 346 15.70 1.96 15.10
C TYR A 346 16.57 1.91 13.83
N GLU A 347 15.97 1.86 12.65
CA GLU A 347 16.71 1.78 11.38
C GLU A 347 17.50 3.06 11.10
N ALA A 348 16.96 4.24 11.44
CA ALA A 348 17.70 5.50 11.33
C ALA A 348 18.96 5.49 12.20
N GLN A 349 18.83 5.10 13.48
CA GLN A 349 19.97 5.03 14.40
C GLN A 349 21.00 3.99 13.95
N ARG A 350 20.54 2.81 13.52
CA ARG A 350 21.42 1.75 13.02
C ARG A 350 22.25 2.21 11.82
N LEU A 351 21.61 2.83 10.84
CA LEU A 351 22.28 3.29 9.62
C LEU A 351 23.20 4.48 9.88
N LEU A 352 22.79 5.46 10.72
CA LEU A 352 23.60 6.62 11.08
C LEU A 352 24.91 6.25 11.82
N HIS A 353 24.90 5.14 12.56
CA HIS A 353 26.07 4.66 13.29
C HIS A 353 26.82 3.53 12.57
N ASP A 354 26.42 3.20 11.35
CA ASP A 354 27.12 2.19 10.54
C ASP A 354 28.46 2.76 10.03
N PRO A 355 29.60 2.11 10.30
CA PRO A 355 30.89 2.56 9.78
C PRO A 355 30.98 2.59 8.25
N ALA A 356 30.10 1.84 7.56
CA ALA A 356 30.00 1.80 6.09
C ALA A 356 28.95 2.77 5.53
N ILE A 357 28.41 3.70 6.31
CA ILE A 357 27.31 4.61 5.89
C ILE A 357 27.64 5.36 4.59
N LYS A 358 28.88 5.83 4.44
CA LYS A 358 29.34 6.53 3.24
C LYS A 358 29.27 5.65 1.99
N GLU A 359 29.63 4.38 2.09
CA GLU A 359 29.53 3.41 1.01
C GLU A 359 28.05 3.14 0.68
N LYS A 360 27.22 3.00 1.72
CA LYS A 360 25.80 2.64 1.61
C LYS A 360 24.94 3.79 1.08
N LEU A 361 25.15 5.01 1.55
CA LEU A 361 24.37 6.18 1.14
C LEU A 361 25.06 7.06 0.09
N GLY A 362 26.40 7.04 0.00
CA GLY A 362 27.19 7.91 -0.86
C GLY A 362 27.55 9.26 -0.25
N VAL A 363 27.19 9.48 1.03
CA VAL A 363 27.45 10.71 1.82
C VAL A 363 27.95 10.37 3.22
N GLU A 364 28.57 11.32 3.91
CA GLU A 364 28.99 11.15 5.30
C GLU A 364 27.77 11.14 6.25
N ALA A 365 27.93 10.56 7.44
CA ALA A 365 26.84 10.44 8.42
C ALA A 365 26.20 11.80 8.77
N ALA A 366 26.98 12.86 8.92
CA ALA A 366 26.47 14.20 9.23
C ALA A 366 25.55 14.74 8.11
N ASP A 367 25.88 14.45 6.85
CA ASP A 367 25.10 14.88 5.69
C ASP A 367 23.88 13.99 5.46
N ALA A 368 23.87 12.77 6.02
CA ALA A 368 22.74 11.84 5.91
C ALA A 368 21.59 12.14 6.88
N VAL A 369 21.85 12.84 8.00
CA VAL A 369 20.84 13.13 9.04
C VAL A 369 19.52 13.69 8.49
N PRO A 370 19.50 14.68 7.57
CA PRO A 370 18.24 15.20 7.03
C PRO A 370 17.44 14.18 6.20
N ALA A 371 18.11 13.18 5.62
CA ALA A 371 17.51 12.14 4.81
C ALA A 371 16.97 10.95 5.64
N LEU A 372 17.33 10.87 6.92
CA LEU A 372 17.03 9.76 7.83
C LEU A 372 16.12 10.20 9.00
N VAL A 373 15.10 10.99 8.71
CA VAL A 373 14.13 11.42 9.73
C VAL A 373 13.13 10.31 9.99
N ALA A 374 13.09 9.78 11.23
CA ALA A 374 12.18 8.70 11.63
C ALA A 374 10.71 9.17 11.65
N ARG A 375 9.98 8.87 10.58
CA ARG A 375 8.55 9.20 10.39
C ARG A 375 7.71 8.02 9.93
N ASN A 376 8.34 6.85 9.78
CA ASN A 376 7.77 5.68 9.12
C ASN A 376 7.88 4.41 9.97
N GLY A 377 8.02 4.53 11.29
CA GLY A 377 8.02 3.39 12.21
C GLY A 377 6.59 2.93 12.52
N PHE A 378 6.11 1.91 11.81
CA PHE A 378 4.76 1.38 11.96
C PHE A 378 4.77 -0.11 12.36
N ARG A 379 3.64 -0.59 12.86
CA ARG A 379 3.40 -1.98 13.26
C ARG A 379 2.24 -2.52 12.45
N TYR A 380 2.34 -2.48 11.12
CA TYR A 380 1.27 -2.99 10.27
C TYR A 380 1.19 -4.52 10.30
N THR A 381 -0.01 -5.03 10.14
CA THR A 381 -0.31 -6.45 10.02
C THR A 381 -0.98 -6.74 8.69
N ALA A 382 -0.79 -7.92 8.16
CA ALA A 382 -1.47 -8.35 6.94
C ALA A 382 -3.00 -8.24 7.11
N GLY A 383 -3.65 -7.51 6.23
CA GLY A 383 -5.08 -7.21 6.30
C GLY A 383 -5.42 -5.89 7.00
N GLY A 384 -4.41 -5.10 7.32
CA GLY A 384 -4.52 -3.74 7.85
C GLY A 384 -4.60 -3.65 9.37
N GLY A 385 -4.26 -2.48 9.87
CA GLY A 385 -4.28 -2.16 11.29
C GLY A 385 -2.91 -2.13 11.94
N ARG A 386 -2.87 -1.52 13.12
CA ARG A 386 -1.65 -1.34 13.92
C ARG A 386 -1.53 -2.44 14.98
N ALA A 387 -0.68 -3.44 14.72
CA ALA A 387 -0.54 -4.64 15.54
C ALA A 387 0.16 -4.36 16.88
N PHE A 388 -0.37 -4.93 17.96
CA PHE A 388 0.27 -4.88 19.29
C PHE A 388 1.34 -5.98 19.46
N ASP A 389 1.34 -7.00 18.64
CA ASP A 389 2.12 -8.24 18.77
C ASP A 389 3.35 -8.29 17.85
N THR A 390 3.73 -7.17 17.26
CA THR A 390 4.95 -7.02 16.46
C THR A 390 5.75 -5.80 16.89
N ARG A 391 7.05 -5.78 16.56
CA ARG A 391 7.91 -4.60 16.73
C ARG A 391 7.64 -3.58 15.61
N PRO A 392 7.95 -2.28 15.83
CA PRO A 392 7.92 -1.32 14.74
C PRO A 392 8.89 -1.73 13.62
N ALA A 393 8.45 -1.57 12.39
CA ALA A 393 9.27 -1.70 11.19
C ALA A 393 9.09 -0.47 10.32
N THR A 394 10.00 -0.26 9.39
CA THR A 394 9.84 0.81 8.40
C THR A 394 8.72 0.45 7.43
N ALA A 395 7.71 1.31 7.29
CA ALA A 395 6.64 1.19 6.30
C ALA A 395 6.22 2.57 5.79
N ALA A 396 5.74 2.62 4.55
CA ALA A 396 5.16 3.83 3.99
C ALA A 396 3.75 4.09 4.56
N SER A 397 3.25 5.28 4.38
CA SER A 397 1.89 5.69 4.74
C SER A 397 1.05 6.01 3.50
N ASN A 398 1.26 7.18 2.91
CA ASN A 398 0.70 7.56 1.62
C ASN A 398 1.85 7.88 0.67
N VAL A 399 2.11 6.99 -0.26
CA VAL A 399 3.09 7.25 -1.32
C VAL A 399 2.41 8.04 -2.43
N VAL A 400 2.93 9.21 -2.74
CA VAL A 400 2.41 10.08 -3.78
C VAL A 400 3.42 10.17 -4.90
N VAL A 401 2.94 9.96 -6.13
CA VAL A 401 3.71 10.10 -7.35
C VAL A 401 3.24 11.34 -8.08
N GLU A 402 4.16 12.25 -8.38
CA GLU A 402 3.86 13.51 -9.06
C GLU A 402 4.78 13.72 -10.27
N GLY A 403 4.28 14.44 -11.26
CA GLY A 403 5.04 14.84 -12.43
C GLY A 403 5.27 16.35 -12.52
N ALA A 404 6.42 16.77 -13.02
CA ALA A 404 6.57 18.09 -13.59
C ALA A 404 5.85 18.15 -14.94
N ASP A 405 5.15 19.24 -15.23
CA ASP A 405 4.42 19.46 -16.49
C ASP A 405 3.40 18.35 -16.83
N PRO A 406 2.46 18.05 -15.91
CA PRO A 406 1.51 16.96 -16.11
C PRO A 406 0.47 17.32 -17.20
N VAL A 407 0.11 16.33 -18.02
CA VAL A 407 -0.84 16.45 -19.15
C VAL A 407 -2.15 15.71 -18.88
N SER A 408 -3.14 15.81 -19.78
CA SER A 408 -4.31 14.93 -19.72
C SER A 408 -3.97 13.52 -20.23
N ILE A 409 -4.79 12.52 -19.90
CA ILE A 409 -4.59 11.14 -20.40
C ILE A 409 -4.69 11.07 -21.92
N GLU A 410 -5.57 11.86 -22.54
CA GLU A 410 -5.73 11.93 -23.98
C GLU A 410 -4.50 12.53 -24.66
N GLU A 411 -3.88 13.55 -24.05
CA GLU A 411 -2.63 14.12 -24.54
C GLU A 411 -1.47 13.13 -24.39
N LEU A 412 -1.41 12.42 -23.27
CA LEU A 412 -0.40 11.40 -23.03
C LEU A 412 -0.47 10.28 -24.07
N ILE A 413 -1.66 9.72 -24.32
CA ILE A 413 -1.90 8.67 -25.32
C ILE A 413 -1.60 9.18 -26.72
N ARG A 414 -2.00 10.42 -27.06
CA ARG A 414 -1.72 11.04 -28.36
C ARG A 414 -0.22 11.17 -28.63
N GLY A 415 0.58 11.39 -27.59
CA GLY A 415 2.05 11.44 -27.68
C GLY A 415 2.69 10.07 -27.99
N VAL A 416 1.98 8.97 -27.74
CA VAL A 416 2.43 7.61 -28.03
C VAL A 416 1.88 7.15 -29.37
N ARG A 417 2.70 7.18 -30.42
CA ARG A 417 2.24 6.78 -31.77
C ARG A 417 1.91 5.30 -31.87
N HIS A 418 2.80 4.45 -31.35
CA HIS A 418 2.64 3.00 -31.29
C HIS A 418 3.12 2.54 -29.92
N GLY A 419 2.30 1.78 -29.20
CA GLY A 419 2.61 1.36 -27.84
C GLY A 419 1.47 0.59 -27.19
N LEU A 420 1.56 0.48 -25.89
CA LEU A 420 0.56 -0.20 -25.06
C LEU A 420 0.07 0.74 -23.96
N TYR A 421 -1.20 0.66 -23.64
CA TYR A 421 -1.76 1.08 -22.35
C TYR A 421 -1.91 -0.17 -21.49
N VAL A 422 -1.26 -0.21 -20.32
CA VAL A 422 -1.33 -1.33 -19.39
C VAL A 422 -2.06 -0.87 -18.15
N GLY A 423 -3.31 -1.29 -18.01
CA GLY A 423 -4.18 -0.89 -16.91
C GLY A 423 -4.09 -1.78 -15.68
N ARG A 424 -3.66 -3.03 -15.85
CA ARG A 424 -3.52 -3.98 -14.75
C ARG A 424 -2.41 -5.00 -14.95
N ILE A 425 -1.61 -5.18 -13.90
CA ILE A 425 -0.59 -6.23 -13.82
C ILE A 425 -0.80 -7.11 -12.60
N TRP A 426 -0.18 -8.29 -12.62
CA TRP A 426 -0.15 -9.22 -11.50
C TRP A 426 1.18 -9.98 -11.46
N TYR A 427 1.46 -10.63 -10.32
CA TYR A 427 2.71 -11.38 -10.10
C TYR A 427 3.95 -10.52 -10.32
N THR A 428 3.95 -9.34 -9.71
CA THR A 428 5.08 -8.43 -9.73
C THR A 428 6.07 -8.80 -8.62
N TYR A 429 7.27 -9.17 -8.99
CA TYR A 429 8.34 -9.46 -8.02
C TYR A 429 9.74 -9.30 -8.63
N PRO A 430 10.76 -8.99 -7.79
CA PRO A 430 12.14 -8.96 -8.23
C PRO A 430 12.63 -10.35 -8.61
N ILE A 431 13.38 -10.47 -9.71
CA ILE A 431 13.88 -11.75 -10.22
C ILE A 431 15.22 -12.12 -9.55
N ASN A 432 16.18 -11.20 -9.54
CA ASN A 432 17.56 -11.44 -9.06
C ASN A 432 17.81 -10.73 -7.73
N GLY A 433 16.79 -10.63 -6.89
CA GLY A 433 16.78 -9.80 -5.69
C GLY A 433 16.59 -8.31 -5.98
N LEU A 434 16.20 -7.56 -4.96
CA LEU A 434 15.84 -6.15 -5.11
C LEU A 434 17.02 -5.30 -5.63
N ARG A 435 18.25 -5.62 -5.24
CA ARG A 435 19.47 -4.88 -5.63
C ARG A 435 19.71 -4.85 -7.14
N ALA A 436 19.37 -5.91 -7.85
CA ALA A 436 19.54 -5.97 -9.30
C ALA A 436 18.56 -5.03 -10.01
N GLY A 437 17.40 -4.80 -9.42
CA GLY A 437 16.33 -4.00 -10.01
C GLY A 437 15.52 -4.74 -11.06
N ASP A 438 15.92 -5.95 -11.45
CA ASP A 438 15.20 -6.76 -12.45
C ASP A 438 13.89 -7.27 -11.87
N PHE A 439 12.82 -7.17 -12.64
CA PHE A 439 11.51 -7.63 -12.23
C PHE A 439 10.73 -8.29 -13.36
N THR A 440 9.71 -9.03 -12.99
CA THR A 440 8.71 -9.58 -13.91
C THR A 440 7.31 -9.25 -13.42
N CYS A 441 6.37 -9.05 -14.36
CA CYS A 441 4.95 -9.01 -14.08
C CYS A 441 4.14 -9.45 -15.30
N THR A 442 2.91 -9.94 -15.07
CA THR A 442 2.01 -10.37 -16.15
C THR A 442 0.92 -9.32 -16.36
N VAL A 443 0.63 -8.96 -17.59
CA VAL A 443 -0.49 -8.08 -17.95
C VAL A 443 -1.77 -8.90 -17.98
N VAL A 444 -2.71 -8.59 -17.10
CA VAL A 444 -3.88 -9.45 -16.84
C VAL A 444 -5.23 -8.89 -17.30
N GLY A 445 -5.33 -7.58 -17.53
CA GLY A 445 -6.58 -6.96 -17.96
C GLY A 445 -6.44 -5.46 -18.13
N ASP A 446 -7.55 -4.78 -18.37
CA ASP A 446 -7.67 -3.31 -18.47
C ASP A 446 -6.61 -2.66 -19.39
N SER A 447 -6.21 -3.38 -20.45
CA SER A 447 -5.04 -3.01 -21.25
C SER A 447 -5.40 -2.89 -22.72
N PHE A 448 -4.72 -2.00 -23.45
CA PHE A 448 -5.06 -1.64 -24.81
C PHE A 448 -3.81 -1.46 -25.66
N ILE A 449 -3.96 -1.66 -26.97
CA ILE A 449 -2.95 -1.36 -27.97
C ILE A 449 -3.14 0.08 -28.41
N ILE A 450 -2.08 0.87 -28.40
CA ILE A 450 -2.06 2.24 -28.92
C ILE A 450 -1.55 2.21 -30.36
N ARG A 451 -2.38 2.72 -31.28
CA ARG A 451 -2.02 2.94 -32.70
C ARG A 451 -2.36 4.38 -33.08
N ASP A 452 -1.42 5.06 -33.70
CA ASP A 452 -1.56 6.44 -34.14
C ASP A 452 -2.09 7.42 -33.08
N GLY A 453 -1.61 7.24 -31.83
CA GLY A 453 -1.97 8.08 -30.70
C GLY A 453 -3.39 7.86 -30.16
N ARG A 454 -3.97 6.68 -30.36
CA ARG A 454 -5.33 6.31 -29.89
C ARG A 454 -5.34 4.89 -29.34
N LEU A 455 -6.22 4.63 -28.39
CA LEU A 455 -6.55 3.27 -27.98
C LEU A 455 -7.30 2.59 -29.13
N ALA A 456 -6.67 1.61 -29.78
CA ALA A 456 -7.15 1.02 -31.02
C ALA A 456 -7.92 -0.29 -30.79
N ALA A 457 -7.39 -1.16 -29.92
CA ALA A 457 -7.99 -2.45 -29.61
C ALA A 457 -7.61 -2.86 -28.17
N PRO A 458 -8.43 -3.66 -27.48
CA PRO A 458 -8.04 -4.27 -26.24
C PRO A 458 -6.84 -5.21 -26.43
N LEU A 459 -5.94 -5.25 -25.46
CA LEU A 459 -4.88 -6.26 -25.40
C LEU A 459 -5.45 -7.52 -24.74
N LYS A 460 -5.25 -8.68 -25.37
CA LYS A 460 -5.74 -9.94 -24.81
C LYS A 460 -5.05 -10.23 -23.47
N ALA A 461 -5.83 -10.42 -22.41
CA ALA A 461 -5.34 -10.66 -21.06
C ALA A 461 -4.45 -11.92 -20.99
N ASN A 462 -3.43 -11.91 -20.12
CA ASN A 462 -2.50 -13.01 -19.87
C ASN A 462 -1.69 -13.46 -21.11
N THR A 463 -1.52 -12.60 -22.11
CA THR A 463 -0.78 -12.92 -23.34
C THR A 463 0.57 -12.22 -23.44
N VAL A 464 0.88 -11.33 -22.50
CA VAL A 464 2.17 -10.65 -22.43
C VAL A 464 2.66 -10.53 -20.99
N ARG A 465 3.97 -10.51 -20.87
CA ARG A 465 4.70 -10.28 -19.62
C ARG A 465 5.66 -9.12 -19.81
N ILE A 466 5.82 -8.31 -18.80
CA ILE A 466 6.87 -7.30 -18.73
C ILE A 466 8.03 -7.91 -17.95
N ASN A 467 9.18 -8.02 -18.58
CA ASN A 467 10.45 -8.38 -17.95
C ASN A 467 11.41 -7.22 -18.14
N ASP A 468 11.66 -6.46 -17.09
CA ASP A 468 12.41 -5.22 -17.19
C ASP A 468 13.24 -4.94 -15.93
N ASN A 469 13.85 -3.75 -15.87
CA ASN A 469 14.60 -3.28 -14.72
C ASN A 469 13.99 -1.98 -14.20
N ILE A 470 13.71 -1.92 -12.89
CA ILE A 470 13.00 -0.78 -12.29
C ILE A 470 13.77 0.54 -12.41
N THR A 471 15.10 0.52 -12.32
CA THR A 471 15.90 1.75 -12.46
C THR A 471 15.80 2.30 -13.87
N ARG A 472 15.91 1.42 -14.87
CA ARG A 472 15.73 1.78 -16.29
C ARG A 472 14.32 2.32 -16.55
N LEU A 473 13.31 1.72 -15.97
CA LEU A 473 11.92 2.17 -16.11
C LEU A 473 11.73 3.57 -15.52
N LEU A 474 12.26 3.84 -14.33
CA LEU A 474 12.20 5.16 -13.69
C LEU A 474 12.96 6.25 -14.51
N GLU A 475 14.10 5.91 -15.09
CA GLU A 475 14.91 6.81 -15.91
C GLU A 475 14.25 7.15 -17.24
N ASN A 476 13.42 6.25 -17.79
CA ASN A 476 12.79 6.38 -19.12
C ASN A 476 11.35 6.92 -19.07
N VAL A 477 10.94 7.55 -17.98
CA VAL A 477 9.63 8.23 -17.89
C VAL A 477 9.61 9.44 -18.81
N VAL A 478 8.65 9.46 -19.74
CA VAL A 478 8.53 10.52 -20.78
C VAL A 478 7.28 11.39 -20.63
N GLY A 479 6.30 10.97 -19.84
CA GLY A 479 5.08 11.75 -19.60
C GLY A 479 4.32 11.26 -18.37
N ILE A 480 3.57 12.15 -17.75
CA ILE A 480 2.81 11.88 -16.50
C ILE A 480 1.49 12.65 -16.59
N THR A 481 0.38 12.05 -16.14
CA THR A 481 -0.93 12.72 -16.13
C THR A 481 -1.15 13.56 -14.87
N LYS A 482 -2.22 14.39 -14.88
CA LYS A 482 -2.56 15.31 -13.78
C LYS A 482 -3.24 14.61 -12.61
N ASP A 483 -4.08 13.63 -12.92
CA ASP A 483 -5.07 13.11 -11.95
C ASP A 483 -4.52 11.87 -11.24
N ALA A 484 -4.10 12.04 -10.00
CA ALA A 484 -3.73 10.94 -9.12
C ALA A 484 -4.94 10.34 -8.40
N LYS A 485 -4.96 9.02 -8.26
CA LYS A 485 -5.97 8.26 -7.50
C LYS A 485 -5.31 7.31 -6.52
N GLY A 486 -5.86 7.25 -5.30
CA GLY A 486 -5.41 6.29 -4.29
C GLY A 486 -5.74 4.86 -4.71
N THR A 487 -4.71 4.03 -4.77
CA THR A 487 -4.81 2.62 -5.14
C THR A 487 -4.15 1.76 -4.08
N VAL A 488 -4.89 0.78 -3.57
CA VAL A 488 -4.37 -0.26 -2.68
C VAL A 488 -4.28 -1.53 -3.50
N VAL A 489 -3.10 -2.10 -3.63
CA VAL A 489 -2.91 -3.38 -4.31
C VAL A 489 -3.05 -4.53 -3.31
N TRP A 490 -3.45 -5.69 -3.80
CA TRP A 490 -3.66 -6.85 -2.96
C TRP A 490 -2.38 -7.30 -2.26
N GLY A 491 -2.48 -7.55 -0.95
CA GLY A 491 -1.38 -8.09 -0.14
C GLY A 491 -0.41 -7.04 0.43
N VAL A 492 -0.70 -5.73 0.28
CA VAL A 492 0.07 -4.63 0.87
C VAL A 492 -0.84 -3.68 1.64
N ASP A 493 -0.28 -2.98 2.61
CA ASP A 493 -1.00 -2.07 3.50
C ASP A 493 -0.81 -0.58 3.10
N GLU A 494 0.16 -0.29 2.23
CA GLU A 494 0.47 1.05 1.76
C GLU A 494 -0.48 1.50 0.66
N VAL A 495 -0.81 2.79 0.68
CA VAL A 495 -1.64 3.42 -0.35
C VAL A 495 -0.76 4.24 -1.28
N VAL A 496 -0.87 3.99 -2.57
CA VAL A 496 -0.16 4.77 -3.59
C VAL A 496 -1.15 5.67 -4.33
N TYR A 497 -0.91 6.96 -4.24
CA TYR A 497 -1.62 7.99 -4.99
C TYR A 497 -0.81 8.31 -6.24
N THR A 498 -1.25 7.82 -7.36
CA THR A 498 -0.49 7.91 -8.62
C THR A 498 -1.37 8.29 -9.80
N PRO A 499 -0.83 9.13 -10.72
CA PRO A 499 -1.37 9.34 -12.06
C PRO A 499 -0.97 8.20 -13.00
N GLU A 500 -1.36 8.26 -14.28
CA GLU A 500 -0.82 7.41 -15.33
C GLU A 500 0.56 7.93 -15.79
N ILE A 501 1.47 7.01 -16.14
CA ILE A 501 2.85 7.34 -16.52
C ILE A 501 3.23 6.66 -17.85
N ALA A 502 3.76 7.43 -18.80
CA ALA A 502 4.33 6.90 -20.02
C ALA A 502 5.84 6.65 -19.88
N VAL A 503 6.27 5.45 -20.25
CA VAL A 503 7.66 4.99 -20.21
C VAL A 503 8.06 4.45 -21.58
N THR A 504 9.23 4.82 -22.07
CA THR A 504 9.76 4.32 -23.34
C THR A 504 10.67 3.13 -23.17
N GLY A 505 10.71 2.25 -24.19
CA GLY A 505 11.63 1.12 -24.24
C GLY A 505 11.33 0.02 -23.23
N VAL A 506 10.08 -0.14 -22.80
CA VAL A 506 9.67 -1.22 -21.88
C VAL A 506 9.69 -2.55 -22.63
N HIS A 507 10.42 -3.52 -22.10
CA HIS A 507 10.50 -4.84 -22.70
C HIS A 507 9.29 -5.71 -22.37
N VAL A 508 8.62 -6.20 -23.41
CA VAL A 508 7.41 -7.01 -23.33
C VAL A 508 7.63 -8.32 -24.05
N ASP A 509 7.40 -9.43 -23.35
CA ASP A 509 7.45 -10.79 -23.90
C ASP A 509 6.05 -11.34 -24.17
N ALA A 510 5.83 -11.84 -25.36
CA ALA A 510 4.62 -12.56 -25.71
C ALA A 510 4.61 -13.95 -25.04
N ILE A 511 3.50 -14.30 -24.38
CA ILE A 511 3.29 -15.60 -23.76
C ILE A 511 2.58 -16.50 -24.76
N ALA A 512 3.20 -17.62 -25.13
CA ALA A 512 2.57 -18.65 -25.96
C ALA A 512 1.44 -19.35 -25.17
N GLY A 513 0.24 -19.43 -25.75
CA GLY A 513 -0.86 -20.17 -25.15
C GLY A 513 -0.60 -21.67 -25.23
N PHE A 514 -0.51 -22.36 -24.10
CA PHE A 514 -0.30 -23.80 -24.05
C PHE A 514 -1.37 -24.61 -24.83
N MET A 515 -2.62 -24.17 -24.76
CA MET A 515 -3.74 -24.82 -25.47
C MET A 515 -3.77 -24.48 -26.97
N GLU A 516 -3.25 -23.32 -27.38
CA GLU A 516 -3.19 -22.93 -28.80
C GLU A 516 -2.15 -23.72 -29.59
N THR A 517 -1.11 -24.25 -28.93
CA THR A 517 -0.10 -25.14 -29.54
C THR A 517 -0.62 -26.58 -29.73
N LEU A 518 -1.63 -26.99 -28.95
CA LEU A 518 -2.24 -28.32 -29.08
C LEU A 518 -3.31 -28.36 -30.20
N GLU A 519 -3.95 -27.24 -30.52
CA GLU A 519 -4.91 -27.13 -31.64
C GLU A 519 -4.22 -26.96 -33.00
N ALA A 520 -2.95 -26.55 -33.01
CA ALA A 520 -2.14 -26.35 -34.21
C ALA A 520 -1.26 -27.56 -34.58
N SER A 521 -1.24 -28.61 -33.75
CA SER A 521 -0.54 -29.90 -33.96
C SER A 521 -1.53 -31.02 -34.26
#